data_de6f0ccbdc086562fb225e6b69a50af4
#
_entry.id   de6f0ccbdc086562fb225e6b69a50af4
#
_cell.length_a   1.000
_cell.length_b   1.000
_cell.length_c   1.000
_cell.angle_alpha   90.00
_cell.angle_beta   90.00
_cell.angle_gamma   90.00
#
_symmetry.space_group_name_H-M   'P 1'
#
loop_
_entity.id
_entity.type
_entity.pdbx_description
1 polymer ?
#
loop_
_entity_poly.entity_id
_entity_poly.type
_entity_poly.pdbx_seq_one_letter_code
_entity_poly.pdbx_strand_id
1 'polypeptide(L)'
;SIFDPTTAMTDKQKEDYVKKIQRKIDKGEKLTYDEMQYLRINNPVQYAKMVKVQMKREALERRLETCKSKQEAQEVYVDAVSRISKDDSAIKETLAAYDNTMEEFKKTDQYKRLPQEEEKEEDKKSPNNE
;
A
#
# COMPACT_ATOMS: atom_id res chain seq x y z
N SER A 1 -8.20 13.16 22.65
CA SER A 1 -6.93 13.81 23.01
C SER A 1 -5.76 13.17 22.27
N ILE A 2 -4.72 13.95 22.06
CA ILE A 2 -3.52 13.49 21.42
C ILE A 2 -2.63 12.80 22.46
N PHE A 3 -2.31 11.55 22.21
CA PHE A 3 -1.51 10.75 23.11
C PHE A 3 -0.22 10.31 22.41
N ASP A 4 0.93 10.59 23.04
CA ASP A 4 2.22 10.12 22.54
C ASP A 4 2.49 8.72 23.10
N PRO A 5 2.52 7.69 22.25
CA PRO A 5 2.70 6.31 22.71
C PRO A 5 4.06 6.05 23.35
N THR A 6 5.03 6.97 23.19
CA THR A 6 6.37 6.79 23.78
C THR A 6 6.53 7.44 25.14
N THR A 7 5.49 8.07 25.70
CA THR A 7 5.57 8.85 26.94
C THR A 7 6.17 8.06 28.10
N ALA A 8 5.79 6.78 28.24
CA ALA A 8 6.25 5.95 29.37
C ALA A 8 7.47 5.07 29.00
N MET A 9 8.04 5.25 27.84
CA MET A 9 9.17 4.45 27.37
C MET A 9 10.50 5.01 27.90
N THR A 10 11.47 4.12 28.09
CA THR A 10 12.86 4.51 28.31
C THR A 10 13.44 5.11 27.03
N ASP A 11 14.58 5.78 27.15
CA ASP A 11 15.27 6.35 25.96
C ASP A 11 15.60 5.29 24.93
N LYS A 12 16.03 4.12 25.37
CA LYS A 12 16.33 3.00 24.49
C LYS A 12 15.09 2.49 23.78
N GLN A 13 13.97 2.37 24.50
CA GLN A 13 12.70 1.95 23.92
C GLN A 13 12.19 2.96 22.89
N LYS A 14 12.33 4.26 23.17
CA LYS A 14 11.97 5.30 22.21
C LYS A 14 12.80 5.21 20.94
N GLU A 15 14.10 5.04 21.09
CA GLU A 15 15.00 4.89 19.94
C GLU A 15 14.61 3.70 19.07
N ASP A 16 14.35 2.54 19.70
CA ASP A 16 13.92 1.34 18.98
C ASP A 16 12.56 1.53 18.29
N TYR A 17 11.65 2.25 18.95
CA TYR A 17 10.33 2.56 18.40
C TYR A 17 10.45 3.40 17.12
N VAL A 18 11.26 4.44 17.17
CA VAL A 18 11.51 5.32 16.01
C VAL A 18 12.14 4.55 14.87
N LYS A 19 13.13 3.70 15.17
CA LYS A 19 13.76 2.86 14.15
C LYS A 19 12.78 1.89 13.50
N LYS A 20 11.86 1.34 14.30
CA LYS A 20 10.81 0.45 13.80
C LYS A 20 9.89 1.19 12.82
N ILE A 21 9.47 2.40 13.17
CA ILE A 21 8.63 3.22 12.29
C ILE A 21 9.36 3.48 10.97
N GLN A 22 10.61 3.91 11.04
CA GLN A 22 11.40 4.22 9.83
C GLN A 22 11.56 2.97 8.95
N ARG A 23 11.83 1.83 9.56
CA ARG A 23 11.94 0.57 8.82
C ARG A 23 10.63 0.23 8.11
N LYS A 24 9.49 0.41 8.78
CA LYS A 24 8.18 0.19 8.14
C LYS A 24 7.96 1.12 6.98
N ILE A 25 8.28 2.40 7.13
CA ILE A 25 8.14 3.39 6.06
C ILE A 25 9.00 2.99 4.86
N ASP A 26 10.24 2.61 5.11
CA ASP A 26 11.19 2.23 4.04
C ASP A 26 10.73 0.98 3.28
N LYS A 27 10.06 0.05 3.97
CA LYS A 27 9.53 -1.18 3.38
C LYS A 27 8.13 -1.02 2.81
N GLY A 28 7.53 0.14 3.00
CA GLY A 28 6.17 0.39 2.55
C GLY A 28 5.09 -0.31 3.36
N GLU A 29 5.41 -0.74 4.58
CA GLU A 29 4.45 -1.40 5.47
C GLU A 29 3.49 -0.40 6.10
N LYS A 30 2.31 -0.87 6.46
CA LYS A 30 1.31 -0.03 7.13
C LYS A 30 1.79 0.35 8.53
N LEU A 31 1.61 1.61 8.88
CA LEU A 31 1.82 2.05 10.25
C LEU A 31 0.56 1.83 11.07
N THR A 32 0.74 1.50 12.35
CA THR A 32 -0.37 1.39 13.29
C THR A 32 -0.91 2.77 13.65
N TYR A 33 -2.09 2.80 14.27
CA TYR A 33 -2.66 4.03 14.80
C TYR A 33 -1.67 4.73 15.74
N ASP A 34 -1.09 3.99 16.67
CA ASP A 34 -0.14 4.56 17.63
C ASP A 34 1.11 5.11 16.96
N GLU A 35 1.64 4.40 15.97
CA GLU A 35 2.79 4.89 15.19
C GLU A 35 2.45 6.18 14.45
N MET A 36 1.26 6.29 13.91
CA MET A 36 0.81 7.52 13.27
C MET A 36 0.67 8.66 14.29
N GLN A 37 0.16 8.38 15.50
CA GLN A 37 0.07 9.39 16.55
C GLN A 37 1.44 9.88 16.98
N TYR A 38 2.42 8.96 17.08
CA TYR A 38 3.79 9.35 17.36
C TYR A 38 4.31 10.35 16.32
N LEU A 39 4.11 10.07 15.04
CA LEU A 39 4.55 10.96 13.98
C LEU A 39 3.83 12.32 14.04
N ARG A 40 2.53 12.29 14.29
CA ARG A 40 1.74 13.51 14.37
C ARG A 40 2.31 14.49 15.39
N ILE A 41 2.75 13.97 16.52
CA ILE A 41 3.29 14.78 17.62
C ILE A 41 4.75 15.15 17.38
N ASN A 42 5.57 14.20 16.94
CA ASN A 42 7.02 14.33 16.94
C ASN A 42 7.62 14.68 15.58
N ASN A 43 6.91 14.39 14.49
CA ASN A 43 7.39 14.67 13.13
C ASN A 43 6.22 14.97 12.21
N PRO A 44 5.62 16.18 12.33
CA PRO A 44 4.43 16.53 11.55
C PRO A 44 4.62 16.47 10.03
N VAL A 45 5.80 16.75 9.54
CA VAL A 45 6.09 16.69 8.10
C VAL A 45 5.97 15.25 7.61
N GLN A 46 6.58 14.31 8.33
CA GLN A 46 6.48 12.89 7.98
C GLN A 46 5.06 12.37 8.16
N TYR A 47 4.38 12.83 9.21
CA TYR A 47 2.97 12.48 9.41
C TYR A 47 2.12 12.85 8.20
N ALA A 48 2.27 14.08 7.71
CA ALA A 48 1.49 14.56 6.56
C ALA A 48 1.78 13.71 5.31
N LYS A 49 3.05 13.34 5.09
CA LYS A 49 3.41 12.44 3.99
C LYS A 49 2.72 11.09 4.14
N MET A 50 2.76 10.52 5.35
CA MET A 50 2.20 9.19 5.57
C MET A 50 0.68 9.16 5.49
N VAL A 51 0.00 10.25 5.84
CA VAL A 51 -1.45 10.36 5.62
C VAL A 51 -1.76 10.25 4.12
N LYS A 52 -1.03 10.95 3.28
CA LYS A 52 -1.22 10.89 1.82
C LYS A 52 -0.90 9.50 1.28
N VAL A 53 0.20 8.90 1.75
CA VAL A 53 0.60 7.55 1.35
C VAL A 53 -0.49 6.54 1.72
N GLN A 54 -1.04 6.65 2.93
CA GLN A 54 -2.10 5.76 3.37
C GLN A 54 -3.35 5.86 2.50
N MET A 55 -3.75 7.06 2.12
CA MET A 55 -4.90 7.26 1.23
C MET A 55 -4.66 6.63 -0.15
N LYS A 56 -3.46 6.78 -0.68
CA LYS A 56 -3.09 6.19 -1.98
C LYS A 56 -3.03 4.67 -1.91
N ARG A 57 -2.50 4.13 -0.80
CA ARG A 57 -2.50 2.68 -0.56
C ARG A 57 -3.92 2.14 -0.57
N GLU A 58 -4.82 2.75 0.16
CA GLU A 58 -6.21 2.31 0.24
C GLU A 58 -6.90 2.35 -1.12
N ALA A 59 -6.62 3.38 -1.92
CA ALA A 59 -7.16 3.48 -3.27
C ALA A 59 -6.66 2.33 -4.15
N LEU A 60 -5.36 1.99 -4.06
CA LEU A 60 -4.80 0.86 -4.80
C LEU A 60 -5.41 -0.46 -4.32
N GLU A 61 -5.52 -0.64 -3.02
CA GLU A 61 -6.14 -1.86 -2.45
C GLU A 61 -7.55 -2.07 -2.98
N ARG A 62 -8.37 -1.02 -3.02
CA ARG A 62 -9.74 -1.11 -3.55
C ARG A 62 -9.77 -1.48 -5.03
N ARG A 63 -8.86 -0.93 -5.82
CA ARG A 63 -8.78 -1.27 -7.24
C ARG A 63 -8.36 -2.71 -7.46
N LEU A 64 -7.41 -3.20 -6.67
CA LEU A 64 -6.95 -4.59 -6.75
C LEU A 64 -8.06 -5.57 -6.38
N GLU A 65 -8.89 -5.24 -5.40
CA GLU A 65 -9.99 -6.10 -4.96
C GLU A 65 -11.01 -6.38 -6.06
N THR A 66 -11.14 -5.50 -7.05
CA THR A 66 -12.09 -5.65 -8.15
C THR A 66 -11.46 -6.16 -9.44
N CYS A 67 -10.18 -6.47 -9.44
CA CYS A 67 -9.49 -7.02 -10.61
C CYS A 67 -10.03 -8.41 -10.95
N LYS A 68 -10.15 -8.68 -12.25
CA LYS A 68 -10.70 -9.94 -12.77
C LYS A 68 -9.62 -10.89 -13.29
N SER A 69 -8.38 -10.44 -13.31
CA SER A 69 -7.25 -11.26 -13.77
C SER A 69 -5.96 -10.78 -13.12
N LYS A 70 -4.95 -11.64 -13.16
CA LYS A 70 -3.60 -11.27 -12.69
C LYS A 70 -2.99 -10.20 -13.58
N GLN A 71 -3.27 -10.24 -14.87
CA GLN A 71 -2.83 -9.21 -15.81
C GLN A 71 -3.45 -7.86 -15.46
N GLU A 72 -4.75 -7.81 -15.17
CA GLU A 72 -5.40 -6.57 -14.78
C GLU A 72 -4.80 -6.00 -13.49
N ALA A 73 -4.49 -6.86 -12.51
CA ALA A 73 -3.83 -6.42 -11.28
C ALA A 73 -2.48 -5.74 -11.58
N GLN A 74 -1.69 -6.30 -12.49
CA GLN A 74 -0.42 -5.70 -12.90
C GLN A 74 -0.63 -4.36 -13.59
N GLU A 75 -1.64 -4.26 -14.45
CA GLU A 75 -1.97 -3.02 -15.13
C GLU A 75 -2.41 -1.93 -14.15
N VAL A 76 -3.20 -2.30 -13.15
CA VAL A 76 -3.63 -1.38 -12.09
C VAL A 76 -2.43 -0.86 -11.29
N TYR A 77 -1.49 -1.74 -10.97
CA TYR A 77 -0.26 -1.34 -10.27
C TYR A 77 0.56 -0.37 -11.13
N VAL A 78 0.79 -0.70 -12.38
CA VAL A 78 1.56 0.15 -13.31
C VAL A 78 0.88 1.51 -13.46
N ASP A 79 -0.45 1.52 -13.61
CA ASP A 79 -1.22 2.76 -13.70
C ASP A 79 -1.07 3.61 -12.43
N ALA A 80 -1.17 3.00 -11.25
CA ALA A 80 -1.01 3.72 -9.99
C ALA A 80 0.38 4.36 -9.90
N VAL A 81 1.43 3.62 -10.25
CA VAL A 81 2.81 4.12 -10.26
C VAL A 81 2.94 5.30 -11.24
N SER A 82 2.35 5.17 -12.43
CA SER A 82 2.46 6.20 -13.47
C SER A 82 1.80 7.52 -13.08
N ARG A 83 0.85 7.49 -12.13
CA ARG A 83 0.13 8.68 -11.69
C ARG A 83 0.84 9.43 -10.57
N ILE A 84 1.92 8.90 -10.02
CA ILE A 84 2.69 9.62 -9.00
C ILE A 84 3.41 10.79 -9.67
N SER A 85 3.15 12.01 -9.18
CA SER A 85 3.82 13.19 -9.69
C SER A 85 5.32 13.11 -9.40
N LYS A 86 6.14 13.53 -10.36
CA LYS A 86 7.59 13.62 -10.17
C LYS A 86 7.97 14.64 -9.09
N ASP A 87 7.07 15.57 -8.82
CA ASP A 87 7.27 16.63 -7.82
C ASP A 87 6.69 16.24 -6.46
N ASP A 88 6.14 15.04 -6.32
CA ASP A 88 5.58 14.58 -5.06
C ASP A 88 6.69 14.36 -4.05
N SER A 89 6.63 15.08 -2.93
CA SER A 89 7.64 14.96 -1.86
C SER A 89 7.62 13.59 -1.19
N ALA A 90 6.56 12.80 -1.36
CA ALA A 90 6.40 11.47 -0.80
C ALA A 90 6.52 10.37 -1.87
N ILE A 91 7.17 10.65 -2.99
CA ILE A 91 7.28 9.67 -4.10
C ILE A 91 7.93 8.35 -3.64
N LYS A 92 9.01 8.44 -2.87
CA LYS A 92 9.74 7.26 -2.39
C LYS A 92 8.86 6.41 -1.49
N GLU A 93 8.20 7.04 -0.54
CA GLU A 93 7.32 6.35 0.42
C GLU A 93 6.10 5.74 -0.29
N THR A 94 5.56 6.44 -1.29
CA THR A 94 4.43 5.96 -2.06
C THR A 94 4.80 4.73 -2.89
N LEU A 95 5.95 4.75 -3.56
CA LEU A 95 6.43 3.61 -4.33
C LEU A 95 6.61 2.39 -3.44
N ALA A 96 7.23 2.57 -2.28
CA ALA A 96 7.42 1.48 -1.32
C ALA A 96 6.07 0.91 -0.87
N ALA A 97 5.09 1.78 -0.60
CA ALA A 97 3.75 1.35 -0.19
C ALA A 97 3.05 0.58 -1.30
N TYR A 98 3.16 1.02 -2.55
CA TYR A 98 2.55 0.31 -3.68
C TYR A 98 3.17 -1.07 -3.88
N ASP A 99 4.50 -1.17 -3.78
CA ASP A 99 5.19 -2.45 -3.89
C ASP A 99 4.77 -3.41 -2.78
N ASN A 100 4.69 -2.92 -1.55
CA ASN A 100 4.21 -3.73 -0.43
C ASN A 100 2.75 -4.16 -0.64
N THR A 101 1.90 -3.26 -1.12
CA THR A 101 0.49 -3.56 -1.39
C THR A 101 0.37 -4.69 -2.42
N MET A 102 1.15 -4.64 -3.49
CA MET A 102 1.16 -5.71 -4.49
C MET A 102 1.64 -7.04 -3.92
N GLU A 103 2.73 -7.02 -3.15
CA GLU A 103 3.24 -8.23 -2.51
C GLU A 103 2.19 -8.88 -1.62
N GLU A 104 1.53 -8.08 -0.79
CA GLU A 104 0.49 -8.58 0.11
C GLU A 104 -0.72 -9.10 -0.67
N PHE A 105 -1.13 -8.40 -1.73
CA PHE A 105 -2.24 -8.85 -2.56
C PHE A 105 -1.95 -10.21 -3.22
N LYS A 106 -0.72 -10.38 -3.72
CA LYS A 106 -0.31 -11.65 -4.36
C LYS A 106 -0.29 -12.84 -3.43
N LYS A 107 -0.25 -12.61 -2.12
CA LYS A 107 -0.32 -13.68 -1.12
C LYS A 107 -1.75 -14.11 -0.82
N THR A 108 -2.74 -13.34 -1.24
CA THR A 108 -4.15 -13.63 -0.94
C THR A 108 -4.68 -14.79 -1.79
N ASP A 109 -5.67 -15.51 -1.24
CA ASP A 109 -6.39 -16.53 -1.99
C ASP A 109 -7.12 -15.92 -3.18
N GLN A 110 -7.66 -14.72 -3.01
CA GLN A 110 -8.33 -14.00 -4.08
C GLN A 110 -7.44 -13.87 -5.32
N TYR A 111 -6.21 -13.40 -5.13
CA TYR A 111 -5.26 -13.28 -6.25
C TYR A 111 -4.92 -14.62 -6.85
N LYS A 112 -4.64 -15.62 -6.00
CA LYS A 112 -4.24 -16.96 -6.47
C LYS A 112 -5.30 -17.62 -7.32
N ARG A 113 -6.57 -17.31 -7.08
CA ARG A 113 -7.71 -17.84 -7.84
C ARG A 113 -7.98 -17.11 -9.14
N LEU A 114 -7.38 -15.92 -9.33
CA LEU A 114 -7.60 -15.16 -10.56
C LEU A 114 -6.98 -15.90 -11.75
N PRO A 115 -7.65 -15.86 -12.91
CA PRO A 115 -7.02 -16.32 -14.15
C PRO A 115 -5.86 -15.38 -14.52
N GLN A 116 -4.95 -15.85 -15.35
CA GLN A 116 -3.86 -15.03 -15.80
C GLN A 116 -4.38 -13.84 -16.62
N GLU A 117 -5.33 -14.08 -17.52
CA GLU A 117 -5.97 -13.06 -18.34
C GLU A 117 -7.48 -13.18 -18.21
N GLU A 118 -8.16 -12.03 -18.33
CA GLU A 118 -9.61 -12.02 -18.35
C GLU A 118 -10.11 -12.69 -19.62
N GLU A 119 -11.16 -13.55 -19.49
CA GLU A 119 -11.78 -14.19 -20.63
C GLU A 119 -12.49 -13.16 -21.50
N LYS A 120 -12.17 -13.18 -22.79
CA LYS A 120 -12.81 -12.30 -23.77
C LYS A 120 -14.17 -12.84 -24.16
N GLU A 121 -15.05 -11.96 -24.63
CA GLU A 121 -16.37 -12.36 -25.10
C GLU A 121 -16.31 -13.46 -26.15
N GLU A 122 -15.35 -13.38 -27.05
CA GLU A 122 -15.11 -14.38 -28.09
C GLU A 122 -14.79 -15.76 -27.52
N ASP A 123 -14.01 -15.79 -26.41
CA ASP A 123 -13.59 -17.03 -25.76
C ASP A 123 -14.73 -17.67 -24.98
N LYS A 124 -15.76 -16.90 -24.64
CA LYS A 124 -16.94 -17.38 -23.92
C LYS A 124 -17.97 -18.07 -24.82
N LYS A 125 -17.80 -17.95 -26.13
CA LYS A 125 -18.69 -18.62 -27.06
C LYS A 125 -18.42 -20.12 -27.04
N SER A 126 -19.51 -20.88 -27.18
CA SER A 126 -19.40 -22.33 -27.21
C SER A 126 -18.53 -22.76 -28.39
N PRO A 127 -17.59 -23.69 -28.19
CA PRO A 127 -16.81 -24.22 -29.29
C PRO A 127 -17.66 -25.01 -30.29
N ASN A 128 -18.88 -25.36 -29.94
CA ASN A 128 -19.78 -26.09 -30.81
C ASN A 128 -20.77 -25.19 -31.55
N ASN A 129 -20.51 -23.91 -31.57
CA ASN A 129 -21.32 -22.92 -32.24
C ASN A 129 -21.00 -22.85 -33.72
N GLU A 130 -21.08 -23.96 -34.33
CA GLU A 130 -20.78 -24.10 -35.75
C GLU A 130 -22.03 -24.12 -36.58
#